data_f55c9e653be908dd77f917c4685599a2
#
_entry.id   f55c9e653be908dd77f917c4685599a2
#
_cell.length_a   1.000
_cell.length_b   1.000
_cell.length_c   1.000
_cell.angle_alpha   90.00
_cell.angle_beta   90.00
_cell.angle_gamma   90.00
#
_symmetry.space_group_name_H-M   'P 1'
#
loop_
_entity.id
_entity.type
_entity.pdbx_description
1 polymer ?
#
loop_
_entity_poly.entity_id
_entity_poly.type
_entity_poly.pdbx_seq_one_letter_code
_entity_poly.pdbx_strand_id
1 'polypeptide(L)'
;MTATHTRPEPTAKQEWATGLTVFAAVMLFLVGLLDIFRGIMAIAEDDIFVTTRQYVFEFDLTGWGWVHLALGAVAVIVSIGLLKVSVWARVAGVAIAGLVIIANFLSLPYYPVWSIVMIALSGFIIWALCVVQRDNLFDLSEERPLSEERPPHKV
;
A
#
# COMPACT_ATOMS: atom_id res chain seq x y z
N MET A 1 -7.66 37.61 29.44
CA MET A 1 -8.69 36.94 28.62
C MET A 1 -7.95 35.90 27.77
N THR A 2 -7.93 34.67 28.23
CA THR A 2 -7.31 33.52 27.53
C THR A 2 -8.31 33.01 26.49
N ALA A 3 -8.02 33.27 25.21
CA ALA A 3 -8.80 32.70 24.12
C ALA A 3 -8.55 31.19 24.10
N THR A 4 -9.54 30.41 24.52
CA THR A 4 -9.60 28.98 24.36
C THR A 4 -9.71 28.69 22.86
N HIS A 5 -8.61 28.33 22.22
CA HIS A 5 -8.62 27.74 20.87
C HIS A 5 -9.32 26.39 20.94
N THR A 6 -10.62 26.38 20.72
CA THR A 6 -11.35 25.14 20.46
C THR A 6 -10.87 24.58 19.13
N ARG A 7 -10.12 23.49 19.22
CA ARG A 7 -9.73 22.69 18.04
C ARG A 7 -11.04 22.19 17.41
N PRO A 8 -11.28 22.43 16.09
CA PRO A 8 -12.48 21.91 15.44
C PRO A 8 -12.49 20.38 15.58
N GLU A 9 -13.63 19.83 15.97
CA GLU A 9 -13.81 18.38 16.04
C GLU A 9 -13.69 17.77 14.64
N PRO A 10 -12.99 16.63 14.49
CA PRO A 10 -12.84 15.98 13.20
C PRO A 10 -14.22 15.57 12.67
N THR A 11 -14.49 15.87 11.42
CA THR A 11 -15.73 15.44 10.77
C THR A 11 -15.73 13.93 10.60
N ALA A 12 -16.92 13.30 10.60
CA ALA A 12 -17.07 11.85 10.42
C ALA A 12 -16.32 11.32 9.19
N LYS A 13 -16.21 12.11 8.11
CA LYS A 13 -15.42 11.79 6.92
C LYS A 13 -13.91 11.69 7.22
N GLN A 14 -13.38 12.59 8.04
CA GLN A 14 -11.96 12.57 8.44
C GLN A 14 -11.62 11.36 9.30
N GLU A 15 -12.54 10.95 10.17
CA GLU A 15 -12.38 9.75 11.00
C GLU A 15 -12.35 8.48 10.14
N TRP A 16 -13.24 8.35 9.15
CA TRP A 16 -13.25 7.25 8.20
C TRP A 16 -11.99 7.19 7.35
N ALA A 17 -11.54 8.32 6.81
CA ALA A 17 -10.32 8.40 6.02
C ALA A 17 -9.08 8.01 6.82
N THR A 18 -9.02 8.43 8.09
CA THR A 18 -7.94 8.05 9.01
C THR A 18 -7.99 6.56 9.31
N GLY A 19 -9.16 6.02 9.62
CA GLY A 19 -9.36 4.59 9.90
C GLY A 19 -8.94 3.71 8.73
N LEU A 20 -9.35 4.04 7.50
CA LEU A 20 -8.95 3.32 6.29
C LEU A 20 -7.45 3.41 6.02
N THR A 21 -6.83 4.57 6.29
CA THR A 21 -5.37 4.74 6.12
C THR A 21 -4.59 3.88 7.12
N VAL A 22 -4.99 3.89 8.38
CA VAL A 22 -4.38 3.04 9.42
C VAL A 22 -4.57 1.56 9.08
N PHE A 23 -5.76 1.17 8.66
CA PHE A 23 -6.03 -0.20 8.25
C PHE A 23 -5.17 -0.62 7.06
N ALA A 24 -5.06 0.21 6.02
CA ALA A 24 -4.19 -0.05 4.86
C ALA A 24 -2.71 -0.15 5.27
N ALA A 25 -2.26 0.69 6.21
CA ALA A 25 -0.90 0.63 6.74
C ALA A 25 -0.62 -0.70 7.46
N VAL A 26 -1.55 -1.14 8.32
CA VAL A 26 -1.42 -2.44 9.03
C VAL A 26 -1.42 -3.60 8.03
N MET A 27 -2.31 -3.57 7.04
CA MET A 27 -2.35 -4.61 6.00
C MET A 27 -1.08 -4.63 5.15
N LEU A 28 -0.56 -3.46 4.76
CA LEU A 28 0.71 -3.37 4.01
C LEU A 28 1.89 -3.86 4.85
N PHE A 29 1.90 -3.59 6.16
CA PHE A 29 2.90 -4.12 7.08
C PHE A 29 2.87 -5.64 7.12
N LEU A 30 1.69 -6.24 7.27
CA LEU A 30 1.54 -7.70 7.30
C LEU A 30 1.95 -8.35 5.99
N VAL A 31 1.51 -7.80 4.86
CA VAL A 31 1.91 -8.26 3.52
C VAL A 31 3.43 -8.18 3.36
N GLY A 32 4.05 -7.07 3.76
CA GLY A 32 5.50 -6.91 3.70
C GLY A 32 6.25 -7.91 4.57
N LEU A 33 5.75 -8.18 5.77
CA LEU A 33 6.34 -9.17 6.68
C LEU A 33 6.26 -10.59 6.10
N LEU A 34 5.11 -10.97 5.55
CA LEU A 34 4.91 -12.26 4.89
C LEU A 34 5.81 -12.42 3.65
N ASP A 35 6.00 -11.34 2.89
CA ASP A 35 6.89 -11.32 1.71
C ASP A 35 8.37 -11.46 2.12
N ILE A 36 8.80 -10.85 3.22
CA ILE A 36 10.14 -11.05 3.82
C ILE A 36 10.34 -12.52 4.19
N PHE A 37 9.40 -13.12 4.92
CA PHE A 37 9.50 -14.54 5.31
C PHE A 37 9.59 -15.45 4.09
N ARG A 38 8.76 -15.18 3.07
CA ARG A 38 8.80 -15.91 1.82
C ARG A 38 10.15 -15.78 1.12
N GLY A 39 10.69 -14.55 1.06
CA GLY A 39 12.01 -14.29 0.48
C GLY A 39 13.11 -15.06 1.20
N ILE A 40 13.10 -15.07 2.54
CA ILE A 40 14.05 -15.82 3.36
C ILE A 40 13.94 -17.32 3.09
N MET A 41 12.72 -17.87 3.05
CA MET A 41 12.49 -19.29 2.78
C MET A 41 12.99 -19.68 1.38
N ALA A 42 12.69 -18.86 0.36
CA ALA A 42 13.13 -19.11 -1.00
C ALA A 42 14.67 -19.09 -1.15
N ILE A 43 15.37 -18.26 -0.39
CA ILE A 43 16.84 -18.22 -0.36
C ILE A 43 17.41 -19.41 0.41
N ALA A 44 16.73 -19.87 1.47
CA ALA A 44 17.19 -20.97 2.31
C ALA A 44 16.97 -22.36 1.68
N GLU A 45 16.01 -22.49 0.76
CA GLU A 45 15.62 -23.74 0.11
C GLU A 45 16.32 -23.96 -1.25
N ASP A 46 17.52 -23.44 -1.45
CA ASP A 46 18.28 -23.51 -2.71
C ASP A 46 18.57 -24.95 -3.20
N ASP A 47 18.30 -25.97 -2.37
CA ASP A 47 18.59 -27.39 -2.63
C ASP A 47 17.36 -28.22 -3.08
N ILE A 48 16.17 -27.63 -3.22
CA ILE A 48 15.00 -28.41 -3.65
C ILE A 48 14.89 -28.40 -5.17
N PHE A 49 15.49 -29.42 -5.79
CA PHE A 49 15.22 -29.80 -7.19
C PHE A 49 13.74 -30.15 -7.35
N VAL A 50 12.91 -29.21 -7.70
CA VAL A 50 11.55 -29.48 -8.16
C VAL A 50 11.65 -30.09 -9.55
N THR A 51 11.72 -31.41 -9.61
CA THR A 51 11.67 -32.18 -10.84
C THR A 51 10.25 -32.13 -11.39
N THR A 52 9.86 -31.01 -11.98
CA THR A 52 8.64 -30.93 -12.77
C THR A 52 8.98 -31.33 -14.20
N ARG A 53 8.53 -32.53 -14.61
CA ARG A 53 8.56 -32.98 -16.01
C ARG A 53 7.95 -31.88 -16.88
N GLN A 54 8.75 -31.30 -17.78
CA GLN A 54 8.35 -30.67 -19.05
C GLN A 54 8.68 -29.20 -19.34
N TYR A 55 9.27 -28.43 -18.47
CA TYR A 55 9.95 -27.19 -18.93
C TYR A 55 11.13 -26.90 -18.01
N VAL A 56 12.35 -27.01 -18.56
CA VAL A 56 13.60 -26.52 -17.93
C VAL A 56 13.62 -25.01 -18.12
N PHE A 57 12.83 -24.30 -17.38
CA PHE A 57 13.12 -22.91 -17.02
C PHE A 57 13.87 -23.03 -15.68
N GLU A 58 15.18 -22.81 -15.70
CA GLU A 58 15.95 -22.64 -14.47
C GLU A 58 15.44 -21.35 -13.81
N PHE A 59 14.39 -21.50 -13.01
CA PHE A 59 13.88 -20.41 -12.20
C PHE A 59 14.87 -20.29 -11.04
N ASP A 60 15.70 -19.25 -11.07
CA ASP A 60 16.60 -18.91 -9.99
C ASP A 60 15.75 -18.53 -8.74
N LEU A 61 15.46 -19.55 -7.90
CA LEU A 61 14.69 -19.38 -6.68
C LEU A 61 15.36 -18.40 -5.74
N THR A 62 16.68 -18.40 -5.69
CA THR A 62 17.47 -17.50 -4.86
C THR A 62 17.31 -16.05 -5.32
N GLY A 63 17.44 -15.77 -6.61
CA GLY A 63 17.20 -14.44 -7.17
C GLY A 63 15.77 -13.95 -6.94
N TRP A 64 14.79 -14.84 -7.07
CA TRP A 64 13.39 -14.54 -6.78
C TRP A 64 13.13 -14.28 -5.29
N GLY A 65 13.81 -15.03 -4.43
CA GLY A 65 13.79 -14.80 -2.98
C GLY A 65 14.29 -13.41 -2.61
N TRP A 66 15.34 -12.91 -3.24
CA TRP A 66 15.85 -11.55 -3.05
C TRP A 66 14.86 -10.47 -3.50
N VAL A 67 14.12 -10.70 -4.59
CA VAL A 67 13.05 -9.79 -5.04
C VAL A 67 11.96 -9.66 -3.97
N HIS A 68 11.46 -10.79 -3.43
CA HIS A 68 10.44 -10.79 -2.39
C HIS A 68 10.94 -10.15 -1.08
N LEU A 69 12.18 -10.44 -0.70
CA LEU A 69 12.81 -9.84 0.48
C LEU A 69 12.89 -8.31 0.35
N ALA A 70 13.35 -7.81 -0.80
CA ALA A 70 13.45 -6.37 -1.05
C ALA A 70 12.07 -5.71 -1.08
N LEU A 71 11.09 -6.28 -1.79
CA LEU A 71 9.72 -5.76 -1.85
C LEU A 71 9.09 -5.73 -0.46
N GLY A 72 9.23 -6.81 0.31
CA GLY A 72 8.71 -6.87 1.66
C GLY A 72 9.34 -5.84 2.60
N ALA A 73 10.65 -5.64 2.54
CA ALA A 73 11.34 -4.63 3.33
C ALA A 73 10.86 -3.22 3.00
N VAL A 74 10.72 -2.89 1.72
CA VAL A 74 10.19 -1.60 1.28
C VAL A 74 8.73 -1.43 1.70
N ALA A 75 7.90 -2.48 1.60
CA ALA A 75 6.51 -2.45 2.05
C ALA A 75 6.39 -2.13 3.54
N VAL A 76 7.24 -2.72 4.38
CA VAL A 76 7.31 -2.42 5.83
C VAL A 76 7.68 -0.96 6.07
N ILE A 77 8.70 -0.43 5.39
CA ILE A 77 9.11 0.97 5.53
C ILE A 77 7.99 1.92 5.11
N VAL A 78 7.35 1.66 3.98
CA VAL A 78 6.24 2.46 3.46
C VAL A 78 5.02 2.41 4.39
N SER A 79 4.73 1.26 5.00
CA SER A 79 3.63 1.11 5.96
C SER A 79 3.80 2.03 7.17
N ILE A 80 5.03 2.18 7.68
CA ILE A 80 5.35 3.12 8.77
C ILE A 80 5.17 4.57 8.29
N GLY A 81 5.55 4.86 7.04
CA GLY A 81 5.31 6.16 6.40
C GLY A 81 3.82 6.51 6.26
N LEU A 82 2.97 5.52 5.98
CA LEU A 82 1.51 5.70 5.90
C LEU A 82 0.89 6.13 7.23
N LEU A 83 1.41 5.62 8.35
CA LEU A 83 0.96 6.03 9.69
C LEU A 83 1.25 7.51 9.99
N LYS A 84 2.22 8.12 9.29
CA LYS A 84 2.53 9.56 9.38
C LYS A 84 1.69 10.43 8.45
N VAL A 85 0.64 9.86 7.81
CA VAL A 85 -0.32 10.55 6.91
C VAL A 85 0.36 11.31 5.76
N SER A 86 1.47 10.80 5.25
CA SER A 86 2.20 11.42 4.13
C SER A 86 1.58 11.03 2.79
N VAL A 87 1.29 12.01 1.92
CA VAL A 87 0.79 11.78 0.55
C VAL A 87 1.76 10.92 -0.25
N TRP A 88 3.07 11.14 -0.09
CA TRP A 88 4.11 10.33 -0.73
C TRP A 88 4.06 8.85 -0.33
N ALA A 89 3.79 8.58 0.95
CA ALA A 89 3.65 7.21 1.42
C ALA A 89 2.43 6.50 0.82
N ARG A 90 1.35 7.22 0.51
CA ARG A 90 0.17 6.65 -0.17
C ARG A 90 0.50 6.24 -1.60
N VAL A 91 1.14 7.11 -2.37
CA VAL A 91 1.56 6.80 -3.75
C VAL A 91 2.55 5.64 -3.75
N ALA A 92 3.54 5.67 -2.86
CA ALA A 92 4.48 4.58 -2.69
C ALA A 92 3.78 3.28 -2.27
N GLY A 93 2.80 3.34 -1.36
CA GLY A 93 2.01 2.19 -0.92
C GLY A 93 1.24 1.53 -2.06
N VAL A 94 0.58 2.31 -2.92
CA VAL A 94 -0.11 1.80 -4.11
C VAL A 94 0.90 1.16 -5.09
N ALA A 95 2.03 1.82 -5.33
CA ALA A 95 3.06 1.30 -6.24
C ALA A 95 3.64 -0.02 -5.74
N ILE A 96 3.99 -0.11 -4.45
CA ILE A 96 4.54 -1.32 -3.84
C ILE A 96 3.49 -2.45 -3.81
N ALA A 97 2.25 -2.17 -3.44
CA ALA A 97 1.18 -3.16 -3.48
C ALA A 97 0.95 -3.69 -4.91
N GLY A 98 1.06 -2.83 -5.93
CA GLY A 98 1.02 -3.22 -7.34
C GLY A 98 2.18 -4.15 -7.72
N LEU A 99 3.40 -3.84 -7.29
CA LEU A 99 4.57 -4.69 -7.53
C LEU A 99 4.44 -6.05 -6.82
N VAL A 100 3.90 -6.08 -5.61
CA VAL A 100 3.61 -7.33 -4.88
C VAL A 100 2.59 -8.17 -5.64
N ILE A 101 1.55 -7.55 -6.24
CA ILE A 101 0.59 -8.26 -7.11
C ILE A 101 1.31 -8.90 -8.29
N ILE A 102 2.15 -8.15 -8.99
CA ILE A 102 2.90 -8.65 -10.16
C ILE A 102 3.80 -9.81 -9.75
N ALA A 103 4.59 -9.66 -8.69
CA ALA A 103 5.48 -10.69 -8.19
C ALA A 103 4.73 -11.98 -7.82
N ASN A 104 3.59 -11.84 -7.13
CA ASN A 104 2.75 -12.99 -6.77
C ASN A 104 2.02 -13.59 -7.98
N PHE A 105 1.66 -12.80 -8.99
CA PHE A 105 1.10 -13.31 -10.23
C PHE A 105 2.10 -14.21 -10.98
N LEU A 106 3.38 -13.82 -11.05
CA LEU A 106 4.43 -14.65 -11.65
C LEU A 106 4.69 -15.93 -10.84
N SER A 107 4.44 -15.90 -9.53
CA SER A 107 4.58 -17.07 -8.64
C SER A 107 3.37 -18.01 -8.63
N LEU A 108 2.28 -17.63 -9.29
CA LEU A 108 1.00 -18.37 -9.27
C LEU A 108 1.11 -19.84 -9.71
N PRO A 109 1.93 -20.21 -10.73
CA PRO A 109 2.11 -21.59 -11.13
C PRO A 109 2.75 -22.49 -10.06
N TYR A 110 3.50 -21.91 -9.13
CA TYR A 110 4.26 -22.63 -8.10
C TYR A 110 3.50 -22.71 -6.78
N TYR A 111 2.84 -21.62 -6.37
CA TYR A 111 2.14 -21.50 -5.08
C TYR A 111 0.78 -20.83 -5.27
N PRO A 112 -0.20 -21.47 -5.94
CA PRO A 112 -1.44 -20.81 -6.38
C PRO A 112 -2.26 -20.24 -5.21
N VAL A 113 -2.48 -21.04 -4.16
CA VAL A 113 -3.31 -20.60 -3.02
C VAL A 113 -2.70 -19.39 -2.30
N TRP A 114 -1.40 -19.45 -2.03
CA TRP A 114 -0.69 -18.36 -1.35
C TRP A 114 -0.67 -17.09 -2.20
N SER A 115 -0.37 -17.22 -3.49
CA SER A 115 -0.32 -16.09 -4.41
C SER A 115 -1.68 -15.41 -4.54
N ILE A 116 -2.79 -16.16 -4.62
CA ILE A 116 -4.15 -15.61 -4.66
C ILE A 116 -4.44 -14.79 -3.39
N VAL A 117 -4.09 -15.30 -2.21
CA VAL A 117 -4.28 -14.58 -0.95
C VAL A 117 -3.50 -13.27 -0.95
N MET A 118 -2.23 -13.27 -1.35
CA MET A 118 -1.38 -12.08 -1.39
C MET A 118 -1.89 -11.05 -2.42
N ILE A 119 -2.35 -11.50 -3.59
CA ILE A 119 -2.96 -10.63 -4.61
C ILE A 119 -4.24 -10.00 -4.08
N ALA A 120 -5.11 -10.75 -3.42
CA ALA A 120 -6.35 -10.24 -2.86
C ALA A 120 -6.10 -9.19 -1.77
N LEU A 121 -5.17 -9.46 -0.84
CA LEU A 121 -4.79 -8.50 0.21
C LEU A 121 -4.20 -7.23 -0.38
N SER A 122 -3.29 -7.35 -1.35
CA SER A 122 -2.67 -6.19 -2.01
C SER A 122 -3.68 -5.38 -2.82
N GLY A 123 -4.61 -6.03 -3.51
CA GLY A 123 -5.73 -5.38 -4.20
C GLY A 123 -6.63 -4.60 -3.23
N PHE A 124 -6.90 -5.15 -2.07
CA PHE A 124 -7.66 -4.48 -1.02
C PHE A 124 -6.93 -3.25 -0.47
N ILE A 125 -5.60 -3.32 -0.28
CA ILE A 125 -4.77 -2.18 0.13
C ILE A 125 -4.86 -1.05 -0.90
N ILE A 126 -4.72 -1.36 -2.18
CA ILE A 126 -4.83 -0.37 -3.28
C ILE A 126 -6.22 0.27 -3.24
N TRP A 127 -7.28 -0.52 -3.13
CA TRP A 127 -8.64 -0.01 -3.04
C TRP A 127 -8.81 0.96 -1.86
N ALA A 128 -8.36 0.58 -0.66
CA ALA A 128 -8.47 1.40 0.54
C ALA A 128 -7.73 2.74 0.39
N LEU A 129 -6.51 2.72 -0.16
CA LEU A 129 -5.70 3.92 -0.38
C LEU A 129 -6.30 4.85 -1.44
N CYS A 130 -6.91 4.29 -2.51
CA CYS A 130 -7.56 5.06 -3.57
C CYS A 130 -8.87 5.72 -3.11
N VAL A 131 -9.67 5.05 -2.28
CA VAL A 131 -10.92 5.63 -1.74
C VAL A 131 -10.61 6.85 -0.88
N VAL A 132 -9.62 6.78 0.01
CA VAL A 132 -9.20 7.90 0.85
C VAL A 132 -8.70 9.09 0.03
N GLN A 133 -8.07 8.85 -1.10
CA GLN A 133 -7.57 9.93 -1.97
C GLN A 133 -8.71 10.68 -2.68
N ARG A 134 -9.77 10.00 -3.09
CA ARG A 134 -10.93 10.62 -3.74
C ARG A 134 -11.62 11.62 -2.83
N ASP A 135 -11.84 11.27 -1.57
CA ASP A 135 -12.54 12.13 -0.61
C ASP A 135 -11.79 13.46 -0.39
N ASN A 136 -10.46 13.42 -0.31
CA ASN A 136 -9.63 14.62 -0.17
C ASN A 136 -9.66 15.55 -1.40
N LEU A 137 -9.79 15.00 -2.62
CA LEU A 137 -9.86 15.78 -3.85
C LEU A 137 -11.21 16.48 -4.00
N PHE A 138 -12.29 15.88 -3.54
CA PHE A 138 -13.63 16.51 -3.57
C PHE A 138 -13.72 17.66 -2.57
N ASP A 139 -13.18 17.54 -1.37
CA ASP A 139 -13.16 18.61 -0.37
C ASP A 139 -12.41 19.86 -0.88
N LEU A 140 -11.26 19.67 -1.56
CA LEU A 140 -10.51 20.78 -2.15
C LEU A 140 -11.22 21.47 -3.32
N SER A 141 -12.13 20.78 -4.01
CA SER A 141 -12.91 21.37 -5.09
C SER A 141 -14.13 22.18 -4.59
N GLU A 142 -14.65 21.83 -3.41
CA GLU A 142 -15.76 22.58 -2.80
C GLU A 142 -15.29 23.86 -2.09
N GLU A 143 -14.07 23.93 -1.58
CA GLU A 143 -13.51 25.13 -0.93
C GLU A 143 -13.10 26.24 -1.91
N ARG A 144 -13.02 25.96 -3.21
CA ARG A 144 -12.57 26.93 -4.23
C ARG A 144 -13.56 28.01 -4.70
N PRO A 145 -14.90 27.84 -4.63
CA PRO A 145 -15.79 28.82 -5.29
C PRO A 145 -15.95 30.14 -4.56
N LEU A 146 -15.66 30.24 -3.28
CA LEU A 146 -16.02 31.43 -2.50
C LEU A 146 -14.94 32.53 -2.37
N SER A 147 -13.73 32.26 -2.79
CA SER A 147 -12.62 33.23 -2.74
C SER A 147 -12.48 34.08 -4.00
N GLU A 148 -13.07 33.63 -5.13
CA GLU A 148 -12.93 34.31 -6.42
C GLU A 148 -14.07 35.32 -6.71
N GLU A 149 -15.17 35.30 -5.96
CA GLU A 149 -16.33 36.20 -6.15
C GLU A 149 -16.32 37.44 -5.24
N ARG A 150 -15.19 37.83 -4.68
CA ARG A 150 -15.16 39.13 -4.01
C ARG A 150 -14.99 40.25 -5.05
N PRO A 151 -16.04 41.04 -5.39
CA PRO A 151 -15.90 42.13 -6.32
C PRO A 151 -14.91 43.16 -5.75
N PRO A 152 -14.11 43.83 -6.59
CA PRO A 152 -13.17 44.83 -6.14
C PRO A 152 -13.94 45.97 -5.48
N HIS A 153 -13.62 46.24 -4.21
CA HIS A 153 -14.11 47.44 -3.54
C HIS A 153 -13.69 48.66 -4.35
N LYS A 154 -14.66 49.31 -4.99
CA LYS A 154 -14.43 50.64 -5.58
C LYS A 154 -14.24 51.62 -4.43
N VAL A 155 -13.07 52.22 -4.39
CA VAL A 155 -12.73 53.40 -3.57
C VAL A 155 -13.28 54.62 -4.27
#